data_aa003023f7bc0bcdd029a136bebde650
#
_entry.id   aa003023f7bc0bcdd029a136bebde650
#
_cell.length_a   1.000
_cell.length_b   1.000
_cell.length_c   1.000
_cell.angle_alpha   90.00
_cell.angle_beta   90.00
_cell.angle_gamma   90.00
#
_symmetry.space_group_name_H-M   'P 1'
#
loop_
_entity.id
_entity.type
_entity.pdbx_description
1 polymer ?
#
loop_
_entity_poly.entity_id
_entity_poly.type
_entity_poly.pdbx_seq_one_letter_code
_entity_poly.pdbx_strand_id
1 'polypeptide(L)'
;FSGKKEETEAIENGCRWLTGLQNSDGGFPTFCRGWGKLPFDNSCADLTGHAILALMKSVEILNDRMDKKLLNDIRRTISGAVSYLEKHQSDEGSWLPLWFGNQHTDDKTNPVYGTAKVCIYLNESSCFIRYGENFDSRILQMVSKAQDYLLKQQNTDGSWGGKKGTAGSVEETSLAISALAEKFPEECARGVYWLVSHGQISAAPIGLYFAMLWYDEELYPLIYHVEALRLFLKNTEKINLSHSEV
;
A
#
# COMPACT_ATOMS: atom_id res chain seq x y z
N PHE A 1 15.00 -0.22 17.45
CA PHE A 1 14.38 0.40 18.64
C PHE A 1 15.14 -0.02 19.89
N SER A 2 15.75 0.93 20.60
CA SER A 2 16.55 0.65 21.80
C SER A 2 15.72 0.65 23.09
N GLY A 3 14.49 1.10 23.05
CA GLY A 3 13.56 1.21 24.17
C GLY A 3 13.82 2.39 25.11
N LYS A 4 14.64 3.36 24.68
CA LYS A 4 14.87 4.59 25.43
C LYS A 4 13.60 5.42 25.55
N LYS A 5 13.51 6.21 26.63
CA LYS A 5 12.34 7.04 26.93
C LYS A 5 12.03 8.03 25.80
N GLU A 6 13.05 8.67 25.24
CA GLU A 6 12.94 9.64 24.16
C GLU A 6 12.36 9.00 22.87
N GLU A 7 12.74 7.76 22.58
CA GLU A 7 12.21 7.02 21.42
C GLU A 7 10.73 6.67 21.62
N THR A 8 10.35 6.26 22.84
CA THR A 8 8.96 5.98 23.20
C THR A 8 8.11 7.23 23.06
N GLU A 9 8.55 8.36 23.62
CA GLU A 9 7.86 9.65 23.52
C GLU A 9 7.72 10.11 22.07
N ALA A 10 8.75 9.94 21.25
CA ALA A 10 8.70 10.31 19.83
C ALA A 10 7.66 9.49 19.06
N ILE A 11 7.60 8.17 19.27
CA ILE A 11 6.59 7.30 18.64
C ILE A 11 5.19 7.67 19.11
N GLU A 12 4.97 7.86 20.41
CA GLU A 12 3.66 8.26 20.94
C GLU A 12 3.20 9.60 20.38
N ASN A 13 4.11 10.59 20.28
CA ASN A 13 3.78 11.89 19.71
C ASN A 13 3.41 11.78 18.23
N GLY A 14 4.12 10.94 17.45
CA GLY A 14 3.76 10.61 16.07
C GLY A 14 2.36 9.97 15.97
N CYS A 15 2.04 9.02 16.85
CA CYS A 15 0.72 8.41 16.92
C CYS A 15 -0.37 9.42 17.28
N ARG A 16 -0.13 10.31 18.27
CA ARG A 16 -1.09 11.38 18.63
C ARG A 16 -1.35 12.33 17.46
N TRP A 17 -0.28 12.68 16.72
CA TRP A 17 -0.43 13.51 15.53
C TRP A 17 -1.25 12.81 14.45
N LEU A 18 -0.93 11.56 14.12
CA LEU A 18 -1.70 10.77 13.14
C LEU A 18 -3.17 10.61 13.54
N THR A 19 -3.46 10.22 14.78
CA THR A 19 -4.85 10.06 15.24
C THR A 19 -5.63 11.38 15.19
N GLY A 20 -4.95 12.53 15.40
CA GLY A 20 -5.52 13.86 15.26
C GLY A 20 -5.75 14.30 13.81
N LEU A 21 -5.06 13.67 12.83
CA LEU A 21 -5.14 14.02 11.42
C LEU A 21 -6.31 13.35 10.69
N GLN A 22 -6.86 12.26 11.22
CA GLN A 22 -7.92 11.49 10.58
C GLN A 22 -9.16 12.37 10.29
N ASN A 23 -9.68 12.28 9.07
CA ASN A 23 -10.92 12.93 8.65
C ASN A 23 -12.15 12.25 9.26
N SER A 24 -13.28 12.95 9.23
CA SER A 24 -14.56 12.45 9.77
C SER A 24 -15.12 11.22 9.05
N ASP A 25 -14.68 10.97 7.80
CA ASP A 25 -15.03 9.79 7.02
C ASP A 25 -14.18 8.55 7.38
N GLY A 26 -13.18 8.71 8.25
CA GLY A 26 -12.26 7.67 8.69
C GLY A 26 -10.98 7.57 7.87
N GLY A 27 -10.87 8.24 6.73
CA GLY A 27 -9.66 8.26 5.92
C GLY A 27 -8.64 9.30 6.36
N PHE A 28 -7.49 9.33 5.69
CA PHE A 28 -6.40 10.25 5.98
C PHE A 28 -6.15 11.19 4.80
N PRO A 29 -6.03 12.52 5.07
CA PRO A 29 -5.70 13.51 4.05
C PRO A 29 -4.21 13.52 3.74
N THR A 30 -3.84 14.21 2.66
CA THR A 30 -2.44 14.30 2.22
C THR A 30 -1.58 15.18 3.14
N PHE A 31 -2.05 16.36 3.50
CA PHE A 31 -1.23 17.33 4.22
C PHE A 31 -1.80 17.73 5.56
N CYS A 32 -3.10 18.03 5.62
CA CYS A 32 -3.71 18.55 6.83
C CYS A 32 -5.21 18.26 6.85
N ARG A 33 -5.75 18.29 8.05
CA ARG A 33 -7.17 18.19 8.27
C ARG A 33 -7.84 19.51 7.92
N GLY A 34 -8.71 19.47 6.92
CA GLY A 34 -9.84 20.33 7.00
C GLY A 34 -9.87 21.73 6.45
N TRP A 35 -9.41 22.02 5.26
CA TRP A 35 -10.01 23.15 4.54
C TRP A 35 -11.25 22.72 3.74
N GLY A 36 -11.43 21.42 3.52
CA GLY A 36 -12.64 20.77 2.97
C GLY A 36 -13.03 21.19 1.54
N LYS A 37 -12.21 22.01 0.88
CA LYS A 37 -12.50 22.55 -0.45
C LYS A 37 -11.43 22.24 -1.48
N LEU A 38 -10.29 21.75 -1.05
CA LEU A 38 -9.18 21.42 -1.95
C LEU A 38 -9.00 19.90 -2.02
N PRO A 39 -8.53 19.35 -3.15
CA PRO A 39 -8.26 17.92 -3.28
C PRO A 39 -7.36 17.35 -2.18
N PHE A 40 -6.43 18.16 -1.64
CA PHE A 40 -5.48 17.74 -0.60
C PHE A 40 -6.11 17.44 0.76
N ASP A 41 -7.32 17.95 1.00
CA ASP A 41 -8.05 17.74 2.26
C ASP A 41 -8.86 16.44 2.22
N ASN A 42 -9.06 15.90 1.03
CA ASN A 42 -9.79 14.66 0.84
C ASN A 42 -8.99 13.48 1.37
N SER A 43 -9.70 12.50 1.89
CA SER A 43 -9.10 11.23 2.29
C SER A 43 -8.59 10.47 1.10
N CYS A 44 -7.42 9.85 1.25
CA CYS A 44 -6.72 9.10 0.23
C CYS A 44 -6.55 7.64 0.68
N ALA A 45 -6.85 6.67 -0.19
CA ALA A 45 -6.84 5.27 0.18
C ALA A 45 -5.42 4.75 0.51
N ASP A 46 -4.42 5.09 -0.29
CA ASP A 46 -3.03 4.68 -0.09
C ASP A 46 -2.43 5.28 1.19
N LEU A 47 -2.68 6.57 1.49
CA LEU A 47 -2.26 7.19 2.74
C LEU A 47 -3.01 6.60 3.95
N THR A 48 -4.27 6.25 3.78
CA THR A 48 -5.05 5.59 4.84
C THR A 48 -4.48 4.21 5.17
N GLY A 49 -4.13 3.41 4.16
CA GLY A 49 -3.43 2.13 4.35
C GLY A 49 -2.08 2.31 5.05
N HIS A 50 -1.30 3.32 4.64
CA HIS A 50 -0.01 3.64 5.27
C HIS A 50 -0.16 4.04 6.74
N ALA A 51 -1.17 4.85 7.08
CA ALA A 51 -1.45 5.25 8.45
C ALA A 51 -1.84 4.06 9.34
N ILE A 52 -2.66 3.12 8.82
CA ILE A 52 -2.99 1.87 9.51
C ILE A 52 -1.70 1.11 9.86
N LEU A 53 -0.84 0.88 8.87
CA LEU A 53 0.43 0.16 9.08
C LEU A 53 1.32 0.86 10.11
N ALA A 54 1.47 2.18 10.01
CA ALA A 54 2.29 2.95 10.94
C ALA A 54 1.77 2.86 12.38
N LEU A 55 0.46 2.99 12.59
CA LEU A 55 -0.16 2.88 13.90
C LEU A 55 -0.04 1.46 14.48
N MET A 56 -0.26 0.42 13.67
CA MET A 56 -0.12 -0.96 14.10
C MET A 56 1.32 -1.31 14.48
N LYS A 57 2.31 -0.92 13.67
CA LYS A 57 3.74 -1.09 13.99
C LYS A 57 4.13 -0.35 15.27
N SER A 58 3.59 0.82 15.50
CA SER A 58 3.83 1.58 16.74
C SER A 58 3.31 0.86 17.98
N VAL A 59 2.11 0.28 17.90
CA VAL A 59 1.53 -0.54 18.97
C VAL A 59 2.39 -1.78 19.24
N GLU A 60 2.87 -2.46 18.20
CA GLU A 60 3.75 -3.63 18.34
C GLU A 60 5.07 -3.26 19.00
N ILE A 61 5.74 -2.18 18.54
CA ILE A 61 7.03 -1.73 19.07
C ILE A 61 6.93 -1.32 20.53
N LEU A 62 5.89 -0.57 20.91
CA LEU A 62 5.74 -0.08 22.27
C LEU A 62 5.10 -1.11 23.21
N ASN A 63 4.22 -1.96 22.68
CA ASN A 63 3.52 -3.00 23.45
C ASN A 63 2.95 -2.43 24.77
N ASP A 64 3.26 -3.05 25.90
CA ASP A 64 2.75 -2.66 27.24
C ASP A 64 3.25 -1.28 27.72
N ARG A 65 4.20 -0.67 27.02
CA ARG A 65 4.74 0.67 27.36
C ARG A 65 3.88 1.82 26.84
N MET A 66 2.99 1.56 25.89
CA MET A 66 2.13 2.58 25.29
C MET A 66 1.10 3.08 26.31
N ASP A 67 0.85 4.39 26.33
CA ASP A 67 -0.22 4.99 27.12
C ASP A 67 -1.57 4.37 26.77
N LYS A 68 -2.34 3.93 27.76
CA LYS A 68 -3.61 3.20 27.56
C LYS A 68 -4.68 4.04 26.84
N LYS A 69 -4.71 5.34 27.08
CA LYS A 69 -5.65 6.24 26.40
C LYS A 69 -5.28 6.34 24.92
N LEU A 70 -3.99 6.53 24.62
CA LEU A 70 -3.48 6.56 23.25
C LEU A 70 -3.77 5.25 22.52
N LEU A 71 -3.56 4.09 23.17
CA LEU A 71 -3.89 2.79 22.59
C LEU A 71 -5.36 2.68 22.17
N ASN A 72 -6.27 3.18 23.02
CA ASN A 72 -7.70 3.19 22.70
C ASN A 72 -8.04 4.17 21.57
N ASP A 73 -7.36 5.32 21.50
CA ASP A 73 -7.51 6.28 20.41
C ASP A 73 -7.02 5.68 19.08
N ILE A 74 -5.88 5.00 19.10
CA ILE A 74 -5.34 4.27 17.93
C ILE A 74 -6.32 3.20 17.44
N ARG A 75 -6.87 2.38 18.34
CA ARG A 75 -7.85 1.34 17.97
C ARG A 75 -9.07 1.93 17.27
N ARG A 76 -9.61 3.02 17.77
CA ARG A 76 -10.75 3.73 17.14
C ARG A 76 -10.38 4.29 15.78
N THR A 77 -9.19 4.89 15.68
CA THR A 77 -8.65 5.44 14.43
C THR A 77 -8.48 4.35 13.37
N ILE A 78 -7.89 3.21 13.72
CA ILE A 78 -7.72 2.08 12.81
C ILE A 78 -9.09 1.55 12.36
N SER A 79 -10.06 1.43 13.30
CA SER A 79 -11.42 0.99 12.96
C SER A 79 -12.09 1.89 11.93
N GLY A 80 -11.99 3.20 12.09
CA GLY A 80 -12.46 4.18 11.12
C GLY A 80 -11.77 4.05 9.77
N ALA A 81 -10.44 3.89 9.79
CA ALA A 81 -9.63 3.77 8.58
C ALA A 81 -9.96 2.49 7.77
N VAL A 82 -10.15 1.36 8.43
CA VAL A 82 -10.58 0.11 7.78
C VAL A 82 -11.98 0.27 7.17
N SER A 83 -12.90 0.92 7.87
CA SER A 83 -14.25 1.19 7.33
C SER A 83 -14.22 2.13 6.12
N TYR A 84 -13.33 3.12 6.13
CA TYR A 84 -13.09 3.98 4.98
C TYR A 84 -12.59 3.18 3.77
N LEU A 85 -11.55 2.35 3.95
CA LEU A 85 -10.98 1.55 2.86
C LEU A 85 -12.00 0.57 2.29
N GLU A 86 -12.77 -0.11 3.14
CA GLU A 86 -13.81 -1.05 2.70
C GLU A 86 -14.89 -0.34 1.87
N LYS A 87 -15.36 0.81 2.31
CA LYS A 87 -16.37 1.61 1.61
C LYS A 87 -15.88 2.14 0.26
N HIS A 88 -14.58 2.42 0.12
CA HIS A 88 -14.00 3.02 -1.09
C HIS A 88 -13.29 1.99 -1.99
N GLN A 89 -13.31 0.71 -1.65
CA GLN A 89 -12.90 -0.35 -2.56
C GLN A 89 -13.99 -0.54 -3.61
N SER A 90 -13.61 -0.52 -4.89
CA SER A 90 -14.54 -0.79 -5.97
C SER A 90 -15.08 -2.24 -5.92
N ASP A 91 -16.15 -2.51 -6.61
CA ASP A 91 -16.70 -3.87 -6.75
C ASP A 91 -15.68 -4.85 -7.35
N GLU A 92 -14.80 -4.35 -8.22
CA GLU A 92 -13.71 -5.12 -8.83
C GLU A 92 -12.51 -5.34 -7.89
N GLY A 93 -12.46 -4.66 -6.75
CA GLY A 93 -11.40 -4.79 -5.74
C GLY A 93 -10.32 -3.72 -5.76
N SER A 94 -10.46 -2.68 -6.60
CA SER A 94 -9.45 -1.63 -6.73
C SER A 94 -9.69 -0.42 -5.82
N TRP A 95 -8.61 0.37 -5.62
CA TRP A 95 -8.67 1.73 -5.09
C TRP A 95 -8.00 2.69 -6.06
N LEU A 96 -8.57 3.89 -6.17
CA LEU A 96 -7.94 4.99 -6.91
C LEU A 96 -7.08 5.82 -5.94
N PRO A 97 -5.83 6.12 -6.31
CA PRO A 97 -5.03 7.08 -5.58
C PRO A 97 -5.56 8.49 -5.83
N LEU A 98 -5.43 9.38 -4.86
CA LEU A 98 -5.85 10.77 -5.03
C LEU A 98 -4.89 11.54 -5.94
N TRP A 99 -3.60 11.23 -5.87
CA TRP A 99 -2.55 12.02 -6.50
C TRP A 99 -1.97 11.39 -7.77
N PHE A 100 -1.73 10.09 -7.74
CA PHE A 100 -0.94 9.41 -8.75
C PHE A 100 -1.79 8.90 -9.90
N GLY A 101 -1.80 9.66 -10.99
CA GLY A 101 -2.40 9.24 -12.26
C GLY A 101 -1.44 8.45 -13.13
N ASN A 102 -1.95 8.02 -14.29
CA ASN A 102 -1.15 7.46 -15.38
C ASN A 102 -1.55 8.15 -16.69
N GLN A 103 -0.60 8.82 -17.36
CA GLN A 103 -0.88 9.60 -18.56
C GLN A 103 -1.34 8.77 -19.77
N HIS A 104 -1.10 7.46 -19.74
CA HIS A 104 -1.43 6.54 -20.84
C HIS A 104 -2.80 5.89 -20.69
N THR A 105 -3.48 6.03 -19.53
CA THR A 105 -4.87 5.61 -19.39
C THR A 105 -5.81 6.69 -19.94
N ASP A 106 -6.99 6.28 -20.47
CA ASP A 106 -7.94 7.21 -21.10
C ASP A 106 -8.43 8.28 -20.12
N ASP A 107 -8.77 7.86 -18.90
CA ASP A 107 -9.28 8.72 -17.83
C ASP A 107 -8.18 9.28 -16.90
N LYS A 108 -6.91 9.03 -17.23
CA LYS A 108 -5.73 9.48 -16.49
C LYS A 108 -5.62 8.92 -15.06
N THR A 109 -6.47 8.00 -14.67
CA THR A 109 -6.40 7.34 -13.35
C THR A 109 -5.36 6.23 -13.32
N ASN A 110 -4.93 5.82 -12.12
CA ASN A 110 -3.97 4.75 -11.91
C ASN A 110 -4.44 3.77 -10.82
N PRO A 111 -5.48 2.98 -11.10
CA PRO A 111 -5.99 2.04 -10.11
C PRO A 111 -5.00 0.91 -9.76
N VAL A 112 -4.08 0.54 -10.65
CA VAL A 112 -3.03 -0.45 -10.34
C VAL A 112 -2.11 0.09 -9.24
N TYR A 113 -1.63 1.33 -9.36
CA TYR A 113 -0.80 1.97 -8.35
C TYR A 113 -1.52 2.04 -6.99
N GLY A 114 -2.73 2.63 -6.97
CA GLY A 114 -3.50 2.80 -5.72
C GLY A 114 -3.80 1.47 -5.04
N THR A 115 -4.22 0.47 -5.82
CA THR A 115 -4.54 -0.87 -5.29
C THR A 115 -3.31 -1.57 -4.75
N ALA A 116 -2.19 -1.56 -5.48
CA ALA A 116 -0.96 -2.18 -5.03
C ALA A 116 -0.44 -1.54 -3.73
N LYS A 117 -0.45 -0.21 -3.62
CA LYS A 117 -0.04 0.50 -2.40
C LYS A 117 -0.89 0.12 -1.19
N VAL A 118 -2.22 0.16 -1.32
CA VAL A 118 -3.11 -0.25 -0.22
C VAL A 118 -2.90 -1.72 0.14
N CYS A 119 -2.81 -2.60 -0.87
CA CYS A 119 -2.61 -4.03 -0.67
C CYS A 119 -1.31 -4.32 0.09
N ILE A 120 -0.19 -3.68 -0.27
CA ILE A 120 1.11 -3.82 0.43
C ILE A 120 0.94 -3.44 1.91
N TYR A 121 0.36 -2.29 2.20
CA TYR A 121 0.20 -1.82 3.57
C TYR A 121 -0.71 -2.72 4.40
N LEU A 122 -1.80 -3.20 3.82
CA LEU A 122 -2.72 -4.11 4.50
C LEU A 122 -2.12 -5.52 4.69
N ASN A 123 -1.35 -6.04 3.72
CA ASN A 123 -0.63 -7.31 3.87
C ASN A 123 0.37 -7.24 5.03
N GLU A 124 1.17 -6.19 5.10
CA GLU A 124 2.09 -6.00 6.23
C GLU A 124 1.36 -5.81 7.55
N SER A 125 0.18 -5.17 7.54
CA SER A 125 -0.67 -4.99 8.71
C SER A 125 -1.28 -6.30 9.21
N SER A 126 -1.58 -7.24 8.31
CA SER A 126 -2.18 -8.54 8.67
C SER A 126 -1.29 -9.40 9.56
N CYS A 127 0.03 -9.18 9.54
CA CYS A 127 0.97 -9.85 10.45
C CYS A 127 0.77 -9.44 11.93
N PHE A 128 0.13 -8.30 12.21
CA PHE A 128 -0.05 -7.74 13.56
C PHE A 128 -1.43 -8.03 14.17
N ILE A 129 -2.26 -8.79 13.52
CA ILE A 129 -3.68 -9.05 13.85
C ILE A 129 -3.91 -9.79 15.17
N ARG A 130 -2.88 -10.12 15.91
CA ARG A 130 -3.01 -10.74 17.24
C ARG A 130 -3.71 -9.86 18.30
N TYR A 131 -4.15 -8.65 17.94
CA TYR A 131 -4.63 -7.64 18.90
C TYR A 131 -6.13 -7.29 18.83
N GLY A 132 -6.96 -7.96 18.03
CA GLY A 132 -8.40 -7.66 18.00
C GLY A 132 -9.22 -8.57 17.10
N GLU A 133 -10.19 -9.24 17.67
CA GLU A 133 -10.93 -10.38 17.12
C GLU A 133 -11.74 -10.16 15.83
N ASN A 134 -11.96 -8.93 15.35
CA ASN A 134 -12.81 -8.65 14.18
C ASN A 134 -12.15 -7.87 13.05
N PHE A 135 -10.90 -7.45 13.21
CA PHE A 135 -10.18 -6.71 12.18
C PHE A 135 -9.77 -7.61 11.00
N ASP A 136 -9.46 -8.85 11.32
CA ASP A 136 -8.82 -9.84 10.46
C ASP A 136 -9.60 -10.13 9.19
N SER A 137 -10.89 -10.44 9.31
CA SER A 137 -11.67 -10.91 8.18
C SER A 137 -11.92 -9.81 7.14
N ARG A 138 -12.14 -8.56 7.56
CA ARG A 138 -12.37 -7.43 6.65
C ARG A 138 -11.11 -7.08 5.87
N ILE A 139 -9.96 -6.99 6.55
CA ILE A 139 -8.68 -6.71 5.91
C ILE A 139 -8.33 -7.83 4.93
N LEU A 140 -8.45 -9.10 5.35
CA LEU A 140 -8.17 -10.24 4.50
C LEU A 140 -9.07 -10.29 3.26
N GLN A 141 -10.37 -9.96 3.41
CA GLN A 141 -11.29 -9.88 2.27
C GLN A 141 -10.91 -8.76 1.30
N MET A 142 -10.59 -7.57 1.81
CA MET A 142 -10.14 -6.45 0.99
C MET A 142 -8.85 -6.78 0.24
N VAL A 143 -7.87 -7.38 0.93
CA VAL A 143 -6.61 -7.81 0.34
C VAL A 143 -6.84 -8.87 -0.74
N SER A 144 -7.67 -9.88 -0.48
CA SER A 144 -7.98 -10.91 -1.49
C SER A 144 -8.59 -10.29 -2.76
N LYS A 145 -9.58 -9.40 -2.63
CA LYS A 145 -10.15 -8.71 -3.78
C LYS A 145 -9.13 -7.86 -4.52
N ALA A 146 -8.24 -7.17 -3.79
CA ALA A 146 -7.19 -6.35 -4.38
C ALA A 146 -6.18 -7.20 -5.17
N GLN A 147 -5.78 -8.34 -4.63
CA GLN A 147 -4.90 -9.29 -5.31
C GLN A 147 -5.55 -9.84 -6.57
N ASP A 148 -6.82 -10.27 -6.51
CA ASP A 148 -7.58 -10.73 -7.68
C ASP A 148 -7.68 -9.65 -8.75
N TYR A 149 -7.88 -8.38 -8.35
CA TYR A 149 -7.84 -7.25 -9.27
C TYR A 149 -6.48 -7.12 -9.95
N LEU A 150 -5.39 -7.07 -9.18
CA LEU A 150 -4.03 -6.91 -9.71
C LEU A 150 -3.65 -8.04 -10.68
N LEU A 151 -4.03 -9.29 -10.39
CA LEU A 151 -3.79 -10.42 -11.29
C LEU A 151 -4.49 -10.23 -12.65
N LYS A 152 -5.74 -9.73 -12.65
CA LYS A 152 -6.48 -9.44 -13.87
C LYS A 152 -5.86 -8.30 -14.68
N GLN A 153 -5.13 -7.37 -14.03
CA GLN A 153 -4.48 -6.24 -14.68
C GLN A 153 -3.12 -6.58 -15.31
N GLN A 154 -2.54 -7.77 -15.07
CA GLN A 154 -1.29 -8.16 -15.68
C GLN A 154 -1.39 -8.21 -17.19
N ASN A 155 -0.47 -7.56 -17.90
CA ASN A 155 -0.33 -7.61 -19.34
C ASN A 155 0.19 -8.96 -19.83
N THR A 156 0.05 -9.25 -21.11
CA THR A 156 0.51 -10.51 -21.72
C THR A 156 2.03 -10.68 -21.66
N ASP A 157 2.79 -9.59 -21.64
CA ASP A 157 4.25 -9.58 -21.50
C ASP A 157 4.72 -9.75 -20.04
N GLY A 158 3.81 -9.83 -19.09
CA GLY A 158 4.09 -9.99 -17.66
C GLY A 158 4.14 -8.68 -16.87
N SER A 159 4.13 -7.52 -17.52
CA SER A 159 4.17 -6.21 -16.88
C SER A 159 2.82 -5.76 -16.31
N TRP A 160 2.86 -4.67 -15.56
CA TRP A 160 1.67 -3.89 -15.18
C TRP A 160 1.88 -2.42 -15.58
N GLY A 161 0.83 -1.83 -16.12
CA GLY A 161 0.68 -0.39 -16.29
C GLY A 161 -0.43 0.14 -15.39
N GLY A 162 -0.91 1.36 -15.64
CA GLY A 162 -1.99 1.97 -14.86
C GLY A 162 -3.31 1.20 -14.88
N LYS A 163 -3.60 0.53 -16.02
CA LYS A 163 -4.71 -0.41 -16.25
C LYS A 163 -4.27 -1.49 -17.24
N LYS A 164 -5.04 -2.56 -17.33
CA LYS A 164 -4.81 -3.61 -18.32
C LYS A 164 -4.76 -3.05 -19.76
N GLY A 165 -3.74 -3.46 -20.51
CA GLY A 165 -3.52 -2.98 -21.86
C GLY A 165 -2.81 -1.63 -21.94
N THR A 166 -2.56 -0.96 -20.84
CA THR A 166 -1.67 0.18 -20.78
C THR A 166 -0.22 -0.31 -20.74
N ALA A 167 0.70 0.38 -21.43
CA ALA A 167 2.11 0.05 -21.42
C ALA A 167 2.62 -0.12 -19.98
N GLY A 168 3.39 -1.19 -19.74
CA GLY A 168 3.98 -1.46 -18.44
C GLY A 168 5.01 -0.41 -18.05
N SER A 169 5.10 -0.12 -16.76
CA SER A 169 6.18 0.69 -16.18
C SER A 169 6.92 -0.09 -15.11
N VAL A 170 8.08 0.40 -14.74
CA VAL A 170 8.87 -0.18 -13.64
C VAL A 170 8.13 -0.01 -12.32
N GLU A 171 7.48 1.14 -12.10
CA GLU A 171 6.76 1.47 -10.88
C GLU A 171 5.56 0.56 -10.65
N GLU A 172 4.60 0.51 -11.60
CA GLU A 172 3.39 -0.29 -11.44
C GLU A 172 3.73 -1.79 -11.41
N THR A 173 4.69 -2.24 -12.24
CA THR A 173 5.11 -3.64 -12.24
C THR A 173 5.74 -4.04 -10.91
N SER A 174 6.64 -3.22 -10.38
CA SER A 174 7.29 -3.47 -9.09
C SER A 174 6.30 -3.45 -7.92
N LEU A 175 5.39 -2.50 -7.89
CA LEU A 175 4.36 -2.42 -6.86
C LEU A 175 3.39 -3.61 -6.91
N ALA A 176 2.97 -4.03 -8.10
CA ALA A 176 2.12 -5.21 -8.25
C ALA A 176 2.83 -6.48 -7.75
N ILE A 177 4.11 -6.67 -8.10
CA ILE A 177 4.93 -7.78 -7.58
C ILE A 177 4.99 -7.72 -6.05
N SER A 178 5.27 -6.54 -5.46
CA SER A 178 5.35 -6.39 -4.01
C SER A 178 4.05 -6.76 -3.30
N ALA A 179 2.90 -6.47 -3.92
CA ALA A 179 1.58 -6.81 -3.40
C ALA A 179 1.21 -8.31 -3.54
N LEU A 180 1.80 -9.01 -4.50
CA LEU A 180 1.40 -10.37 -4.92
C LEU A 180 2.42 -11.45 -4.54
N ALA A 181 3.71 -11.11 -4.33
CA ALA A 181 4.82 -12.06 -4.29
C ALA A 181 4.69 -13.16 -3.21
N GLU A 182 3.96 -12.92 -2.13
CA GLU A 182 3.78 -13.92 -1.08
C GLU A 182 2.84 -15.05 -1.51
N LYS A 183 1.82 -14.75 -2.31
CA LYS A 183 0.73 -15.67 -2.62
C LYS A 183 0.72 -16.13 -4.07
N PHE A 184 1.27 -15.35 -4.98
CA PHE A 184 1.21 -15.55 -6.43
C PHE A 184 2.60 -15.49 -7.07
N PRO A 185 3.53 -16.39 -6.70
CA PRO A 185 4.91 -16.35 -7.16
C PRO A 185 5.07 -16.56 -8.67
N GLU A 186 4.20 -17.35 -9.32
CA GLU A 186 4.28 -17.63 -10.75
C GLU A 186 3.97 -16.38 -11.59
N GLU A 187 2.90 -15.65 -11.26
CA GLU A 187 2.55 -14.39 -11.92
C GLU A 187 3.61 -13.33 -11.67
N CYS A 188 4.15 -13.28 -10.46
CA CYS A 188 5.26 -12.39 -10.12
C CYS A 188 6.53 -12.75 -10.87
N ALA A 189 6.83 -14.03 -11.12
CA ALA A 189 8.00 -14.44 -11.91
C ALA A 189 7.97 -13.85 -13.32
N ARG A 190 6.80 -13.79 -13.98
CA ARG A 190 6.65 -13.13 -15.28
C ARG A 190 6.95 -11.64 -15.22
N GLY A 191 6.48 -10.96 -14.16
CA GLY A 191 6.77 -9.54 -13.94
C GLY A 191 8.24 -9.27 -13.64
N VAL A 192 8.88 -10.14 -12.82
CA VAL A 192 10.31 -10.07 -12.54
C VAL A 192 11.12 -10.27 -13.82
N TYR A 193 10.74 -11.24 -14.67
CA TYR A 193 11.38 -11.45 -15.95
C TYR A 193 11.29 -10.19 -16.84
N TRP A 194 10.11 -9.56 -16.89
CA TRP A 194 9.91 -8.30 -17.60
C TRP A 194 10.84 -7.19 -17.07
N LEU A 195 10.89 -6.97 -15.74
CA LEU A 195 11.74 -5.97 -15.10
C LEU A 195 13.23 -6.16 -15.44
N VAL A 196 13.72 -7.41 -15.35
CA VAL A 196 15.15 -7.72 -15.60
C VAL A 196 15.48 -7.63 -17.08
N SER A 197 14.56 -8.03 -17.97
CA SER A 197 14.77 -8.02 -19.42
C SER A 197 14.72 -6.61 -20.03
N HIS A 198 14.05 -5.66 -19.40
CA HIS A 198 13.98 -4.27 -19.88
C HIS A 198 15.30 -3.50 -19.74
N GLY A 199 16.23 -3.98 -18.91
CA GLY A 199 17.61 -3.51 -18.83
C GLY A 199 17.82 -2.06 -18.37
N GLN A 200 16.80 -1.23 -18.36
CA GLN A 200 16.85 0.15 -17.92
C GLN A 200 15.76 0.45 -16.89
N ILE A 201 16.17 0.89 -15.71
CA ILE A 201 15.25 1.38 -14.67
C ILE A 201 15.00 2.85 -14.98
N SER A 202 13.85 3.14 -15.60
CA SER A 202 13.44 4.50 -15.97
C SER A 202 12.17 4.88 -15.23
N ALA A 203 12.09 6.14 -14.81
CA ALA A 203 10.89 6.69 -14.22
C ALA A 203 9.77 6.80 -15.28
N ALA A 204 8.55 6.49 -14.88
CA ALA A 204 7.35 6.74 -15.66
C ALA A 204 6.67 8.02 -15.16
N PRO A 205 6.09 8.83 -16.09
CA PRO A 205 5.36 10.01 -15.67
C PRO A 205 4.19 9.66 -14.77
N ILE A 206 4.24 10.17 -13.56
CA ILE A 206 3.17 10.14 -12.57
C ILE A 206 2.70 11.56 -12.32
N GLY A 207 1.60 11.75 -11.65
CA GLY A 207 1.22 13.12 -11.32
C GLY A 207 -0.21 13.31 -10.91
N LEU A 208 -0.57 14.57 -10.86
CA LEU A 208 -1.89 15.03 -10.45
C LEU A 208 -2.86 14.90 -11.62
N TYR A 209 -3.46 13.72 -11.80
CA TYR A 209 -4.32 13.43 -12.94
C TYR A 209 -5.50 14.42 -13.07
N PHE A 210 -6.03 14.92 -11.96
CA PHE A 210 -7.10 15.91 -11.95
C PHE A 210 -6.63 17.31 -12.40
N ALA A 211 -5.32 17.61 -12.34
CA ALA A 211 -4.73 18.85 -12.80
C ALA A 211 -3.97 18.68 -14.12
N MET A 212 -3.90 17.46 -14.68
CA MET A 212 -3.10 17.12 -15.86
C MET A 212 -1.63 17.55 -15.73
N LEU A 213 -1.11 17.52 -14.49
CA LEU A 213 0.26 17.89 -14.16
C LEU A 213 1.09 16.62 -13.96
N TRP A 214 2.00 16.37 -14.90
CA TRP A 214 2.85 15.18 -14.93
C TRP A 214 4.29 15.53 -14.55
N TYR A 215 4.94 14.64 -13.81
CA TYR A 215 6.33 14.75 -13.40
C TYR A 215 6.94 13.36 -13.22
N ASP A 216 8.26 13.28 -13.20
CA ASP A 216 9.02 12.06 -12.99
C ASP A 216 9.72 12.12 -11.62
N GLU A 217 9.76 10.98 -10.94
CA GLU A 217 10.52 10.79 -9.69
C GLU A 217 11.56 9.68 -9.89
N GLU A 218 12.80 10.08 -10.12
CA GLU A 218 13.89 9.16 -10.46
C GLU A 218 14.14 8.06 -9.42
N LEU A 219 13.85 8.34 -8.14
CA LEU A 219 14.07 7.37 -7.07
C LEU A 219 12.95 6.34 -6.94
N TYR A 220 11.74 6.62 -7.40
CA TYR A 220 10.61 5.70 -7.25
C TYR A 220 10.83 4.37 -7.96
N PRO A 221 11.21 4.31 -9.24
CA PRO A 221 11.45 3.04 -9.91
C PRO A 221 12.57 2.25 -9.24
N LEU A 222 13.63 2.91 -8.75
CA LEU A 222 14.73 2.25 -8.05
C LEU A 222 14.27 1.61 -6.74
N ILE A 223 13.56 2.37 -5.90
CA ILE A 223 13.08 1.92 -4.59
C ILE A 223 12.08 0.76 -4.77
N TYR A 224 11.10 0.92 -5.66
CA TYR A 224 10.09 -0.11 -5.88
C TYR A 224 10.67 -1.37 -6.53
N HIS A 225 11.59 -1.21 -7.48
CA HIS A 225 12.27 -2.34 -8.13
C HIS A 225 13.06 -3.19 -7.12
N VAL A 226 13.88 -2.56 -6.29
CA VAL A 226 14.67 -3.25 -5.27
C VAL A 226 13.76 -3.98 -4.28
N GLU A 227 12.69 -3.34 -3.83
CA GLU A 227 11.76 -3.96 -2.88
C GLU A 227 10.99 -5.14 -3.51
N ALA A 228 10.55 -5.00 -4.76
CA ALA A 228 9.88 -6.08 -5.48
C ALA A 228 10.77 -7.33 -5.61
N LEU A 229 12.02 -7.15 -6.04
CA LEU A 229 12.98 -8.24 -6.15
C LEU A 229 13.29 -8.88 -4.79
N ARG A 230 13.48 -8.06 -3.75
CA ARG A 230 13.73 -8.54 -2.39
C ARG A 230 12.58 -9.41 -1.87
N LEU A 231 11.34 -8.96 -2.04
CA LEU A 231 10.15 -9.71 -1.62
C LEU A 231 9.96 -10.99 -2.44
N PHE A 232 10.16 -10.93 -3.75
CA PHE A 232 10.06 -12.09 -4.61
C PHE A 232 11.07 -13.18 -4.23
N LEU A 233 12.36 -12.83 -4.07
CA LEU A 233 13.42 -13.76 -3.66
C LEU A 233 13.13 -14.37 -2.29
N LYS A 234 12.78 -13.55 -1.31
CA LYS A 234 12.45 -14.02 0.05
C LYS A 234 11.33 -15.06 0.05
N ASN A 235 10.32 -14.89 -0.79
CA ASN A 235 9.17 -15.78 -0.81
C ASN A 235 9.43 -17.06 -1.63
N THR A 236 10.21 -16.98 -2.71
CA THR A 236 10.64 -18.18 -3.47
C THR A 236 11.60 -19.07 -2.67
N GLU A 237 12.49 -18.49 -1.86
CA GLU A 237 13.37 -19.25 -0.96
C GLU A 237 12.55 -20.04 0.08
N LYS A 238 11.51 -19.45 0.66
CA LYS A 238 10.62 -20.14 1.61
C LYS A 238 9.91 -21.35 0.98
N ILE A 239 9.45 -21.21 -0.27
CA ILE A 239 8.78 -22.30 -1.00
C ILE A 239 9.76 -23.44 -1.25
N ASN A 240 10.99 -23.15 -1.68
CA ASN A 240 12.02 -24.16 -1.93
C ASN A 240 12.42 -24.92 -0.66
N LEU A 241 12.51 -24.23 0.48
CA LEU A 241 12.80 -24.88 1.78
C LEU A 241 11.67 -25.79 2.22
N SER A 242 10.40 -25.40 2.05
CA SER A 242 9.25 -26.22 2.40
C SER A 242 9.11 -27.49 1.54
N HIS A 243 9.65 -27.50 0.32
CA HIS A 243 9.67 -28.67 -0.56
C HIS A 243 10.89 -29.59 -0.34
N SER A 244 11.93 -29.10 0.36
CA SER A 244 13.12 -29.92 0.68
C SER A 244 13.01 -30.68 2.00
N GLU A 245 11.96 -30.43 2.80
CA GLU A 245 11.67 -31.11 4.07
C GLU A 245 10.61 -32.23 3.95
N VAL A 246 10.15 -32.54 2.73
CA VAL A 246 9.24 -33.64 2.40
C VAL A 246 9.99 -34.72 1.64
#